data_dcba49c8ed87a469698785da2df6fe11
#
_entry.id   dcba49c8ed87a469698785da2df6fe11
#
_cell.length_a   1.000
_cell.length_b   1.000
_cell.length_c   1.000
_cell.angle_alpha   90.00
_cell.angle_beta   90.00
_cell.angle_gamma   90.00
#
_symmetry.space_group_name_H-M   'P 1'
#
loop_
_entity.id
_entity.type
_entity.pdbx_description
1 polymer ?
#
loop_
_entity_poly.entity_id
_entity_poly.type
_entity_poly.pdbx_seq_one_letter_code
_entity_poly.pdbx_strand_id
1 'polypeptide(L)'
;MEETGLVPVIQIDSAEDAVPLAKALLAGGVDIAEVTFRTEAAEESIQRITSECPKMTVFAGTVLTLEQAKKALHAGAKAIVSPGYDDQIVDWCMKKNATVIPGVSTASEVQHAVKKGLSVLKFFPAEACGGIKFLNAIRGPFAKVRFMPTGGISEENFTAYAKLKNVIAVSGSWLCTKENIGLKEWDKITEACKKSQREFPRS
;
A
#
# COMPACT_ATOMS: atom_id res chain seq x y z
N MET A 1 10.02 -3.00 -1.81
CA MET A 1 9.01 -2.25 -2.59
C MET A 1 9.43 -2.05 -4.04
N GLU A 2 10.69 -1.73 -4.29
CA GLU A 2 11.22 -1.49 -5.65
C GLU A 2 11.22 -2.74 -6.55
N GLU A 3 11.33 -3.94 -5.99
CA GLU A 3 11.42 -5.19 -6.76
C GLU A 3 10.08 -5.64 -7.34
N THR A 4 8.96 -5.47 -6.63
CA THR A 4 7.64 -5.92 -7.11
C THR A 4 6.84 -4.81 -7.77
N GLY A 5 6.97 -3.59 -7.30
CA GLY A 5 6.23 -2.43 -7.81
C GLY A 5 4.71 -2.47 -7.61
N LEU A 6 4.15 -3.55 -7.09
CA LEU A 6 2.71 -3.76 -6.86
C LEU A 6 2.43 -3.94 -5.37
N VAL A 7 1.45 -3.19 -4.85
CA VAL A 7 1.03 -3.27 -3.45
C VAL A 7 -0.49 -3.50 -3.39
N PRO A 8 -0.95 -4.74 -3.24
CA PRO A 8 -2.38 -5.03 -3.06
C PRO A 8 -2.93 -4.35 -1.82
N VAL A 9 -4.05 -3.62 -1.97
CA VAL A 9 -4.83 -3.07 -0.85
C VAL A 9 -5.91 -4.06 -0.48
N ILE A 10 -5.81 -4.56 0.73
CA ILE A 10 -6.56 -5.73 1.19
C ILE A 10 -7.53 -5.33 2.30
N GLN A 11 -8.77 -5.75 2.17
CA GLN A 11 -9.74 -5.77 3.25
C GLN A 11 -10.09 -7.22 3.58
N ILE A 12 -9.75 -7.66 4.78
CA ILE A 12 -9.99 -9.02 5.28
C ILE A 12 -11.08 -8.95 6.33
N ASP A 13 -12.16 -9.70 6.14
CA ASP A 13 -13.29 -9.75 7.10
C ASP A 13 -13.09 -10.89 8.13
N SER A 14 -12.32 -11.93 7.81
CA SER A 14 -11.94 -13.02 8.73
C SER A 14 -10.43 -13.23 8.74
N ALA A 15 -9.81 -13.24 9.91
CA ALA A 15 -8.37 -13.48 10.05
C ALA A 15 -7.94 -14.89 9.59
N GLU A 16 -8.88 -15.85 9.46
CA GLU A 16 -8.60 -17.17 8.90
C GLU A 16 -8.19 -17.12 7.43
N ASP A 17 -8.66 -16.13 6.68
CA ASP A 17 -8.34 -15.95 5.27
C ASP A 17 -6.97 -15.29 5.04
N ALA A 18 -6.35 -14.73 6.07
CA ALA A 18 -5.13 -13.95 5.96
C ALA A 18 -3.93 -14.75 5.42
N VAL A 19 -3.68 -15.92 5.97
CA VAL A 19 -2.55 -16.79 5.55
C VAL A 19 -2.78 -17.43 4.18
N PRO A 20 -3.96 -17.98 3.85
CA PRO A 20 -4.25 -18.43 2.48
C PRO A 20 -4.09 -17.34 1.44
N LEU A 21 -4.58 -16.13 1.70
CA LEU A 21 -4.42 -14.98 0.84
C LEU A 21 -2.93 -14.62 0.63
N ALA A 22 -2.16 -14.52 1.71
CA ALA A 22 -0.73 -14.22 1.63
C ALA A 22 0.04 -15.26 0.80
N LYS A 23 -0.31 -16.54 0.93
CA LYS A 23 0.27 -17.62 0.10
C LYS A 23 -0.10 -17.46 -1.38
N ALA A 24 -1.34 -17.08 -1.69
CA ALA A 24 -1.79 -16.83 -3.05
C ALA A 24 -1.04 -15.64 -3.69
N LEU A 25 -0.85 -14.55 -2.96
CA LEU A 25 -0.06 -13.40 -3.41
C LEU A 25 1.40 -13.78 -3.68
N LEU A 26 2.05 -14.50 -2.75
CA LEU A 26 3.43 -14.98 -2.92
C LEU A 26 3.56 -15.91 -4.13
N ALA A 27 2.60 -16.83 -4.33
CA ALA A 27 2.57 -17.71 -5.50
C ALA A 27 2.40 -16.92 -6.82
N GLY A 28 1.79 -15.74 -6.75
CA GLY A 28 1.67 -14.78 -7.84
C GLY A 28 2.88 -13.86 -8.04
N GLY A 29 3.92 -13.97 -7.20
CA GLY A 29 5.13 -13.13 -7.26
C GLY A 29 4.97 -11.77 -6.59
N VAL A 30 3.97 -11.60 -5.71
CA VAL A 30 3.73 -10.38 -4.94
C VAL A 30 4.07 -10.67 -3.47
N ASP A 31 5.09 -10.00 -2.95
CA ASP A 31 5.63 -10.21 -1.60
C ASP A 31 5.39 -9.04 -0.64
N ILE A 32 4.57 -8.07 -1.07
CA ILE A 32 4.11 -6.94 -0.25
C ILE A 32 2.59 -6.93 -0.24
N ALA A 33 1.98 -6.66 0.92
CA ALA A 33 0.53 -6.54 1.08
C ALA A 33 0.18 -5.40 2.04
N GLU A 34 -0.76 -4.52 1.66
CA GLU A 34 -1.33 -3.49 2.53
C GLU A 34 -2.65 -4.00 3.14
N VAL A 35 -2.61 -4.52 4.37
CA VAL A 35 -3.81 -4.93 5.12
C VAL A 35 -4.44 -3.72 5.78
N THR A 36 -5.70 -3.43 5.43
CA THR A 36 -6.36 -2.19 5.88
C THR A 36 -7.09 -2.35 7.22
N PHE A 37 -6.95 -1.36 8.11
CA PHE A 37 -7.69 -1.23 9.38
C PHE A 37 -9.15 -0.78 9.16
N ARG A 38 -9.82 -1.40 8.17
CA ARG A 38 -11.26 -1.20 7.87
C ARG A 38 -12.13 -2.25 8.54
N THR A 39 -11.54 -3.30 9.11
CA THR A 39 -12.22 -4.40 9.79
C THR A 39 -11.57 -4.70 11.12
N GLU A 40 -12.30 -5.33 12.02
CA GLU A 40 -11.78 -5.79 13.31
C GLU A 40 -10.73 -6.91 13.16
N ALA A 41 -10.78 -7.65 12.04
CA ALA A 41 -9.84 -8.72 11.75
C ALA A 41 -8.43 -8.24 11.35
N ALA A 42 -8.23 -6.93 11.12
CA ALA A 42 -7.00 -6.40 10.54
C ALA A 42 -5.74 -6.70 11.38
N GLU A 43 -5.79 -6.44 12.70
CA GLU A 43 -4.66 -6.66 13.60
C GLU A 43 -4.25 -8.13 13.63
N GLU A 44 -5.20 -9.05 13.85
CA GLU A 44 -4.95 -10.48 13.87
C GLU A 44 -4.48 -11.00 12.50
N SER A 45 -5.04 -10.48 11.40
CA SER A 45 -4.60 -10.83 10.04
C SER A 45 -3.13 -10.48 9.81
N ILE A 46 -2.69 -9.28 10.21
CA ILE A 46 -1.30 -8.87 10.13
C ILE A 46 -0.42 -9.81 10.94
N GLN A 47 -0.79 -10.11 12.19
CA GLN A 47 -0.04 -10.98 13.07
C GLN A 47 0.12 -12.39 12.49
N ARG A 48 -0.95 -12.96 11.95
CA ARG A 48 -0.92 -14.30 11.31
C ARG A 48 -0.02 -14.31 10.07
N ILE A 49 -0.16 -13.32 9.18
CA ILE A 49 0.68 -13.24 7.98
C ILE A 49 2.15 -13.09 8.36
N THR A 50 2.48 -12.20 9.28
CA THR A 50 3.88 -11.95 9.67
C THR A 50 4.53 -13.13 10.36
N SER A 51 3.78 -13.95 11.10
CA SER A 51 4.28 -15.14 11.76
C SER A 51 4.38 -16.37 10.84
N GLU A 52 3.40 -16.57 9.96
CA GLU A 52 3.30 -17.80 9.14
C GLU A 52 3.84 -17.64 7.72
N CYS A 53 3.95 -16.41 7.23
CA CYS A 53 4.44 -16.10 5.88
C CYS A 53 5.64 -15.12 5.95
N PRO A 54 6.82 -15.52 6.45
CA PRO A 54 7.96 -14.61 6.70
C PRO A 54 8.53 -13.95 5.44
N LYS A 55 8.17 -14.43 4.25
CA LYS A 55 8.53 -13.81 2.97
C LYS A 55 7.59 -12.65 2.60
N MET A 56 6.45 -12.51 3.28
CA MET A 56 5.49 -11.44 3.01
C MET A 56 5.84 -10.19 3.83
N THR A 57 6.04 -9.08 3.16
CA THR A 57 6.16 -7.76 3.80
C THR A 57 4.77 -7.17 3.99
N VAL A 58 4.33 -6.99 5.23
CA VAL A 58 2.98 -6.49 5.51
C VAL A 58 3.03 -5.01 5.88
N PHE A 59 2.26 -4.19 5.17
CA PHE A 59 1.95 -2.82 5.53
C PHE A 59 0.57 -2.75 6.18
N ALA A 60 0.42 -1.90 7.19
CA ALA A 60 -0.88 -1.60 7.77
C ALA A 60 -1.47 -0.37 7.09
N GLY A 61 -2.56 -0.57 6.35
CA GLY A 61 -3.26 0.48 5.61
C GLY A 61 -4.47 1.05 6.34
N THR A 62 -4.94 2.20 5.89
CA THR A 62 -6.09 2.90 6.47
C THR A 62 -5.94 3.13 7.98
N VAL A 63 -4.71 3.40 8.41
CA VAL A 63 -4.42 3.75 9.80
C VAL A 63 -4.83 5.21 10.03
N LEU A 64 -5.83 5.42 10.90
CA LEU A 64 -6.44 6.73 11.15
C LEU A 64 -6.12 7.27 12.54
N THR A 65 -5.60 6.44 13.43
CA THR A 65 -5.32 6.82 14.81
C THR A 65 -3.95 6.32 15.27
N LEU A 66 -3.37 7.01 16.25
CA LEU A 66 -2.12 6.59 16.87
C LEU A 66 -2.25 5.20 17.52
N GLU A 67 -3.43 4.88 18.05
CA GLU A 67 -3.68 3.56 18.63
C GLU A 67 -3.61 2.45 17.59
N GLN A 68 -4.26 2.66 16.43
CA GLN A 68 -4.14 1.71 15.30
C GLN A 68 -2.69 1.55 14.84
N ALA A 69 -1.91 2.64 14.77
CA ALA A 69 -0.50 2.57 14.41
C ALA A 69 0.31 1.71 15.40
N LYS A 70 0.05 1.85 16.72
CA LYS A 70 0.68 1.03 17.76
C LYS A 70 0.33 -0.45 17.60
N LYS A 71 -0.97 -0.77 17.45
CA LYS A 71 -1.46 -2.13 17.22
C LYS A 71 -0.84 -2.75 15.98
N ALA A 72 -0.78 -2.01 14.88
CA ALA A 72 -0.21 -2.46 13.62
C ALA A 72 1.28 -2.85 13.75
N LEU A 73 2.11 -2.01 14.38
CA LEU A 73 3.52 -2.33 14.60
C LEU A 73 3.69 -3.50 15.56
N HIS A 74 2.87 -3.60 16.60
CA HIS A 74 2.89 -4.73 17.54
C HIS A 74 2.55 -6.05 16.82
N ALA A 75 1.59 -6.03 15.90
CA ALA A 75 1.24 -7.16 15.05
C ALA A 75 2.31 -7.54 14.00
N GLY A 76 3.37 -6.73 13.87
CA GLY A 76 4.51 -7.01 13.00
C GLY A 76 4.51 -6.28 11.65
N ALA A 77 3.61 -5.31 11.43
CA ALA A 77 3.60 -4.50 10.21
C ALA A 77 4.95 -3.78 10.03
N LYS A 78 5.45 -3.73 8.80
CA LYS A 78 6.73 -3.09 8.44
C LYS A 78 6.59 -1.63 8.07
N ALA A 79 5.38 -1.20 7.73
CA ALA A 79 5.08 0.20 7.47
C ALA A 79 3.65 0.55 7.90
N ILE A 80 3.46 1.80 8.27
CA ILE A 80 2.16 2.41 8.54
C ILE A 80 1.76 3.25 7.34
N VAL A 81 0.57 3.01 6.80
CA VAL A 81 0.02 3.72 5.64
C VAL A 81 -1.30 4.36 6.02
N SER A 82 -1.39 5.67 5.93
CA SER A 82 -2.63 6.42 6.21
C SER A 82 -3.25 6.99 4.94
N PRO A 83 -4.56 7.21 4.89
CA PRO A 83 -5.21 7.80 3.71
C PRO A 83 -4.96 9.30 3.58
N GLY A 84 -4.63 9.98 4.67
CA GLY A 84 -4.27 11.38 4.75
C GLY A 84 -3.05 11.60 5.62
N TYR A 85 -2.63 12.85 5.75
CA TYR A 85 -1.50 13.24 6.57
C TYR A 85 -1.95 13.55 8.01
N ASP A 86 -1.34 12.91 9.00
CA ASP A 86 -1.56 13.14 10.41
C ASP A 86 -0.22 13.28 11.14
N ASP A 87 0.01 14.47 11.74
CA ASP A 87 1.28 14.78 12.42
C ASP A 87 1.55 13.86 13.62
N GLN A 88 0.51 13.45 14.37
CA GLN A 88 0.70 12.60 15.53
C GLN A 88 1.19 11.20 15.14
N ILE A 89 0.61 10.63 14.08
CA ILE A 89 1.01 9.33 13.56
C ILE A 89 2.43 9.42 12.98
N VAL A 90 2.69 10.43 12.14
CA VAL A 90 3.99 10.63 11.49
C VAL A 90 5.09 10.82 12.53
N ASP A 91 4.92 11.77 13.46
CA ASP A 91 5.94 12.08 14.48
C ASP A 91 6.21 10.89 15.40
N TRP A 92 5.17 10.14 15.76
CA TRP A 92 5.31 8.94 16.57
C TRP A 92 6.07 7.84 15.84
N CYS A 93 5.72 7.57 14.57
CA CYS A 93 6.42 6.58 13.74
C CYS A 93 7.91 6.94 13.59
N MET A 94 8.20 8.21 13.29
CA MET A 94 9.58 8.70 13.18
C MET A 94 10.38 8.52 14.48
N LYS A 95 9.79 8.85 15.64
CA LYS A 95 10.40 8.62 16.95
C LYS A 95 10.69 7.14 17.24
N LYS A 96 9.90 6.24 16.65
CA LYS A 96 10.06 4.79 16.77
C LYS A 96 10.95 4.17 15.69
N ASN A 97 11.51 4.98 14.78
CA ASN A 97 12.19 4.52 13.56
C ASN A 97 11.33 3.54 12.73
N ALA A 98 10.01 3.74 12.77
CA ALA A 98 9.08 2.95 11.99
C ALA A 98 8.78 3.64 10.64
N THR A 99 8.71 2.86 9.59
CA THR A 99 8.36 3.39 8.26
C THR A 99 6.92 3.91 8.27
N VAL A 100 6.72 5.13 7.78
CA VAL A 100 5.39 5.74 7.60
C VAL A 100 5.25 6.29 6.19
N ILE A 101 4.12 6.01 5.55
CA ILE A 101 3.76 6.44 4.18
C ILE A 101 2.41 7.15 4.27
N PRO A 102 2.40 8.45 4.64
CA PRO A 102 1.16 9.19 4.78
C PRO A 102 0.56 9.54 3.43
N GLY A 103 -0.79 9.64 3.40
CA GLY A 103 -1.54 10.07 2.24
C GLY A 103 -1.45 11.58 2.02
N VAL A 104 -1.34 11.97 0.75
CA VAL A 104 -1.33 13.36 0.29
C VAL A 104 -2.09 13.48 -1.03
N SER A 105 -2.67 14.65 -1.28
CA SER A 105 -3.38 14.97 -2.53
C SER A 105 -3.10 16.39 -3.04
N THR A 106 -2.34 17.20 -2.30
CA THR A 106 -2.02 18.59 -2.63
C THR A 106 -0.54 18.89 -2.50
N ALA A 107 -0.07 19.95 -3.19
CA ALA A 107 1.32 20.40 -3.09
C ALA A 107 1.68 20.84 -1.66
N SER A 108 0.74 21.42 -0.91
CA SER A 108 0.95 21.83 0.48
C SER A 108 1.21 20.65 1.41
N GLU A 109 0.46 19.56 1.25
CA GLU A 109 0.66 18.34 2.02
C GLU A 109 2.00 17.67 1.67
N VAL A 110 2.35 17.63 0.37
CA VAL A 110 3.67 17.13 -0.06
C VAL A 110 4.80 17.97 0.56
N GLN A 111 4.68 19.32 0.53
CA GLN A 111 5.67 20.21 1.13
C GLN A 111 5.77 19.99 2.65
N HIS A 112 4.64 19.77 3.33
CA HIS A 112 4.62 19.47 4.76
C HIS A 112 5.36 18.16 5.08
N ALA A 113 5.08 17.10 4.33
CA ALA A 113 5.75 15.81 4.46
C ALA A 113 7.27 15.92 4.21
N VAL A 114 7.69 16.68 3.18
CA VAL A 114 9.12 16.91 2.87
C VAL A 114 9.83 17.64 4.00
N LYS A 115 9.20 18.63 4.64
CA LYS A 115 9.75 19.33 5.81
C LYS A 115 9.99 18.40 7.00
N LYS A 116 9.23 17.32 7.13
CA LYS A 116 9.44 16.26 8.12
C LYS A 116 10.51 15.24 7.70
N GLY A 117 11.09 15.36 6.51
CA GLY A 117 12.10 14.44 6.00
C GLY A 117 11.53 13.21 5.27
N LEU A 118 10.23 13.17 4.98
CA LEU A 118 9.62 12.07 4.25
C LEU A 118 9.88 12.22 2.75
N SER A 119 10.21 11.10 2.10
CA SER A 119 10.48 11.03 0.67
C SER A 119 9.60 10.03 -0.08
N VAL A 120 8.85 9.18 0.64
CA VAL A 120 7.87 8.26 0.07
C VAL A 120 6.50 8.59 0.63
N LEU A 121 5.54 8.87 -0.25
CA LEU A 121 4.19 9.32 0.11
C LEU A 121 3.14 8.50 -0.65
N LYS A 122 1.99 8.24 -0.02
CA LYS A 122 0.81 7.70 -0.69
C LYS A 122 0.09 8.86 -1.40
N PHE A 123 -0.16 8.73 -2.70
CA PHE A 123 -1.03 9.67 -3.42
C PHE A 123 -2.45 9.11 -3.43
N PHE A 124 -3.36 9.72 -2.66
CA PHE A 124 -4.72 9.20 -2.44
C PHE A 124 -5.75 10.32 -2.24
N PRO A 125 -6.96 10.17 -2.83
CA PRO A 125 -7.36 9.19 -3.85
C PRO A 125 -6.84 9.59 -5.25
N ALA A 126 -6.01 8.75 -5.87
CA ALA A 126 -5.19 9.14 -7.02
C ALA A 126 -6.01 9.65 -8.22
N GLU A 127 -6.94 8.85 -8.75
CA GLU A 127 -7.74 9.24 -9.92
C GLU A 127 -8.60 10.48 -9.65
N ALA A 128 -9.26 10.53 -8.48
CA ALA A 128 -10.11 11.66 -8.11
C ALA A 128 -9.33 12.98 -7.93
N CYS A 129 -8.04 12.89 -7.59
CA CYS A 129 -7.16 14.05 -7.34
C CYS A 129 -6.25 14.40 -8.53
N GLY A 130 -6.64 14.01 -9.74
CA GLY A 130 -5.95 14.40 -10.98
C GLY A 130 -4.95 13.40 -11.52
N GLY A 131 -4.78 12.25 -10.89
CA GLY A 131 -4.09 11.08 -11.42
C GLY A 131 -2.68 11.37 -11.94
N ILE A 132 -2.39 10.84 -13.10
CA ILE A 132 -1.11 10.99 -13.80
C ILE A 132 -0.77 12.47 -14.08
N LYS A 133 -1.78 13.31 -14.35
CA LYS A 133 -1.56 14.74 -14.59
C LYS A 133 -0.99 15.43 -13.36
N PHE A 134 -1.54 15.16 -12.18
CA PHE A 134 -1.01 15.66 -10.92
C PHE A 134 0.41 15.18 -10.67
N LEU A 135 0.67 13.87 -10.79
CA LEU A 135 2.00 13.30 -10.55
C LEU A 135 3.08 13.87 -11.48
N ASN A 136 2.75 14.15 -12.74
CA ASN A 136 3.66 14.81 -13.67
C ASN A 136 3.94 16.27 -13.28
N ALA A 137 2.91 17.01 -12.89
CA ALA A 137 3.06 18.43 -12.51
C ALA A 137 3.88 18.59 -11.21
N ILE A 138 3.61 17.73 -10.20
CA ILE A 138 4.26 17.82 -8.89
C ILE A 138 5.74 17.39 -8.90
N ARG A 139 6.16 16.63 -9.91
CA ARG A 139 7.53 16.13 -10.01
C ARG A 139 8.59 17.23 -10.11
N GLY A 140 8.27 18.34 -10.77
CA GLY A 140 9.21 19.47 -10.93
C GLY A 140 9.69 20.00 -9.58
N PRO A 141 8.81 20.55 -8.73
CA PRO A 141 9.18 21.11 -7.43
C PRO A 141 9.61 20.06 -6.40
N PHE A 142 9.18 18.80 -6.54
CA PHE A 142 9.44 17.73 -5.56
C PHE A 142 10.17 16.53 -6.18
N ALA A 143 11.29 16.79 -6.88
CA ALA A 143 12.01 15.78 -7.66
C ALA A 143 12.54 14.58 -6.84
N LYS A 144 12.71 14.72 -5.53
CA LYS A 144 13.18 13.67 -4.63
C LYS A 144 12.04 12.85 -4.00
N VAL A 145 10.78 13.28 -4.20
CA VAL A 145 9.62 12.56 -3.64
C VAL A 145 9.21 11.44 -4.57
N ARG A 146 8.94 10.29 -3.99
CA ARG A 146 8.37 9.11 -4.66
C ARG A 146 6.95 8.89 -4.17
N PHE A 147 6.08 8.49 -5.07
CA PHE A 147 4.67 8.29 -4.77
C PHE A 147 4.27 6.83 -4.93
N MET A 148 3.34 6.41 -4.07
CA MET A 148 2.56 5.19 -4.18
C MET A 148 1.11 5.57 -4.47
N PRO A 149 0.72 5.77 -5.76
CA PRO A 149 -0.65 6.10 -6.13
C PRO A 149 -1.60 4.97 -5.74
N THR A 150 -2.73 5.36 -5.15
CA THR A 150 -3.78 4.49 -4.65
C THR A 150 -5.14 5.16 -4.83
N GLY A 151 -6.18 4.38 -5.18
CA GLY A 151 -7.55 4.88 -5.37
C GLY A 151 -7.88 5.17 -6.82
N GLY A 152 -8.78 4.34 -7.37
CA GLY A 152 -9.14 4.34 -8.78
C GLY A 152 -8.11 3.65 -9.69
N ILE A 153 -7.11 2.97 -9.11
CA ILE A 153 -6.16 2.18 -9.88
C ILE A 153 -6.77 0.80 -10.16
N SER A 154 -6.65 0.40 -11.41
CA SER A 154 -7.21 -0.85 -11.94
C SER A 154 -6.23 -1.55 -12.87
N GLU A 155 -6.62 -2.71 -13.36
CA GLU A 155 -5.84 -3.47 -14.34
C GLU A 155 -5.59 -2.67 -15.63
N GLU A 156 -6.53 -1.80 -16.04
CA GLU A 156 -6.44 -1.02 -17.28
C GLU A 156 -5.46 0.16 -17.18
N ASN A 157 -5.24 0.72 -15.98
CA ASN A 157 -4.47 1.96 -15.85
C ASN A 157 -3.16 1.84 -15.05
N PHE A 158 -2.93 0.77 -14.28
CA PHE A 158 -1.78 0.65 -13.40
C PHE A 158 -0.43 0.77 -14.13
N THR A 159 -0.32 0.24 -15.35
CA THR A 159 0.93 0.30 -16.14
C THR A 159 1.30 1.74 -16.52
N ALA A 160 0.30 2.60 -16.77
CA ALA A 160 0.53 4.01 -17.06
C ALA A 160 1.08 4.76 -15.83
N TYR A 161 0.61 4.44 -14.62
CA TYR A 161 1.18 4.95 -13.38
C TYR A 161 2.60 4.42 -13.12
N ALA A 162 2.80 3.13 -13.32
CA ALA A 162 4.09 2.48 -13.06
C ALA A 162 5.24 3.01 -13.94
N LYS A 163 4.94 3.57 -15.12
CA LYS A 163 5.93 4.20 -16.01
C LYS A 163 6.41 5.58 -15.53
N LEU A 164 5.77 6.18 -14.53
CA LEU A 164 6.16 7.50 -14.05
C LEU A 164 7.42 7.44 -13.18
N LYS A 165 8.41 8.28 -13.48
CA LYS A 165 9.72 8.29 -12.78
C LYS A 165 9.62 8.60 -11.28
N ASN A 166 8.54 9.25 -10.82
CA ASN A 166 8.30 9.56 -9.42
C ASN A 166 7.31 8.59 -8.74
N VAL A 167 6.99 7.47 -9.38
CA VAL A 167 6.21 6.37 -8.80
C VAL A 167 7.15 5.24 -8.41
N ILE A 168 7.08 4.80 -7.17
CA ILE A 168 7.90 3.71 -6.62
C ILE A 168 7.15 2.38 -6.62
N ALA A 169 5.86 2.44 -6.43
CA ALA A 169 4.96 1.29 -6.47
C ALA A 169 3.54 1.75 -6.80
N VAL A 170 2.73 0.86 -7.32
CA VAL A 170 1.31 1.13 -7.62
C VAL A 170 0.45 0.28 -6.68
N SER A 171 -0.53 0.92 -6.05
CA SER A 171 -1.33 0.26 -5.02
C SER A 171 -2.81 0.26 -5.38
N GLY A 172 -3.46 -0.90 -5.23
CA GLY A 172 -4.88 -1.03 -5.53
C GLY A 172 -5.47 -2.39 -5.15
N SER A 173 -6.79 -2.51 -5.27
CA SER A 173 -7.52 -3.70 -4.83
C SER A 173 -7.87 -4.68 -5.97
N TRP A 174 -7.53 -4.37 -7.23
CA TRP A 174 -7.88 -5.23 -8.37
C TRP A 174 -7.20 -6.60 -8.32
N LEU A 175 -6.02 -6.71 -7.65
CA LEU A 175 -5.28 -7.97 -7.49
C LEU A 175 -5.99 -8.97 -6.57
N CYS A 176 -6.71 -8.45 -5.56
CA CYS A 176 -7.40 -9.23 -4.56
C CYS A 176 -8.66 -8.48 -4.11
N THR A 177 -9.73 -8.63 -4.88
CA THR A 177 -11.01 -7.99 -4.57
C THR A 177 -11.63 -8.59 -3.31
N LYS A 178 -12.45 -7.81 -2.60
CA LYS A 178 -13.18 -8.31 -1.43
C LYS A 178 -14.02 -9.54 -1.79
N GLU A 179 -14.59 -9.57 -2.98
CA GLU A 179 -15.38 -10.70 -3.49
C GLU A 179 -14.51 -11.97 -3.61
N ASN A 180 -13.36 -11.89 -4.30
CA ASN A 180 -12.49 -13.05 -4.49
C ASN A 180 -11.95 -13.59 -3.15
N ILE A 181 -11.67 -12.70 -2.19
CA ILE A 181 -11.27 -13.09 -0.83
C ILE A 181 -12.42 -13.82 -0.14
N GLY A 182 -13.63 -13.24 -0.14
CA GLY A 182 -14.80 -13.83 0.51
C GLY A 182 -15.23 -15.18 -0.08
N LEU A 183 -15.03 -15.36 -1.39
CA LEU A 183 -15.26 -16.63 -2.10
C LEU A 183 -14.08 -17.60 -2.03
N LYS A 184 -12.97 -17.21 -1.38
CA LYS A 184 -11.73 -17.98 -1.25
C LYS A 184 -11.13 -18.42 -2.60
N GLU A 185 -11.24 -17.55 -3.60
CA GLU A 185 -10.77 -17.79 -4.98
C GLU A 185 -9.26 -17.53 -5.11
N TRP A 186 -8.45 -18.26 -4.35
CA TRP A 186 -7.01 -18.05 -4.22
C TRP A 186 -6.27 -18.19 -5.54
N ASP A 187 -6.69 -19.12 -6.40
CA ASP A 187 -6.10 -19.32 -7.71
C ASP A 187 -6.32 -18.11 -8.64
N LYS A 188 -7.52 -17.49 -8.59
CA LYS A 188 -7.79 -16.26 -9.35
C LYS A 188 -6.91 -15.12 -8.89
N ILE A 189 -6.71 -14.96 -7.57
CA ILE A 189 -5.81 -13.95 -7.01
C ILE A 189 -4.37 -14.20 -7.49
N THR A 190 -3.91 -15.44 -7.44
CA THR A 190 -2.58 -15.83 -7.93
C THR A 190 -2.39 -15.48 -9.41
N GLU A 191 -3.36 -15.78 -10.27
CA GLU A 191 -3.27 -15.49 -11.70
C GLU A 191 -3.34 -13.99 -12.00
N ALA A 192 -4.18 -13.21 -11.28
CA ALA A 192 -4.21 -11.76 -11.39
C ALA A 192 -2.85 -11.14 -11.03
N CYS A 193 -2.21 -11.63 -9.97
CA CYS A 193 -0.87 -11.19 -9.58
C CYS A 193 0.18 -11.52 -10.65
N LYS A 194 0.21 -12.76 -11.16
CA LYS A 194 1.13 -13.17 -12.22
C LYS A 194 0.97 -12.33 -13.48
N LYS A 195 -0.27 -12.06 -13.87
CA LYS A 195 -0.58 -11.21 -15.03
C LYS A 195 -0.03 -9.81 -14.83
N SER A 196 -0.38 -9.17 -13.72
CA SER A 196 0.06 -7.80 -13.43
C SER A 196 1.60 -7.70 -13.28
N GLN A 197 2.26 -8.71 -12.71
CA GLN A 197 3.72 -8.77 -12.62
C GLN A 197 4.41 -8.85 -13.99
N ARG A 198 3.82 -9.57 -14.95
CA ARG A 198 4.36 -9.63 -16.34
C ARG A 198 4.23 -8.30 -17.06
N GLU A 199 3.15 -7.58 -16.80
CA GLU A 199 2.85 -6.28 -17.43
C GLU A 199 3.52 -5.09 -16.71
N PHE A 200 4.03 -5.30 -15.49
CA PHE A 200 4.68 -4.24 -14.74
C PHE A 200 5.99 -3.83 -15.42
N PRO A 201 6.16 -2.55 -15.77
CA PRO A 201 7.37 -2.08 -16.42
C PRO A 201 8.56 -2.24 -15.48
N ARG A 202 9.48 -3.14 -15.81
CA ARG A 202 10.76 -3.25 -15.11
C ARG A 202 11.70 -2.16 -15.64
N SER A 203 12.22 -1.36 -14.72
CA SER A 203 13.21 -0.30 -15.02
C SER A 203 14.57 -0.89 -15.39
#